data_0f751862e5dcb70f8d2f94987d5be0f1
#
_entry.id   0f751862e5dcb70f8d2f94987d5be0f1
#
_cell.length_a   1.000
_cell.length_b   1.000
_cell.length_c   1.000
_cell.angle_alpha   90.00
_cell.angle_beta   90.00
_cell.angle_gamma   90.00
#
_symmetry.space_group_name_H-M   'P 1'
#
loop_
_entity.id
_entity.type
_entity.pdbx_description
1 polymer ?
#
loop_
_entity_poly.entity_id
_entity_poly.type
_entity_poly.pdbx_seq_one_letter_code
_entity_poly.pdbx_strand_id
1 'polypeptide(L)'
;FDNTAQGLKLFKKWLTAQHVSFDNNTLLVIENTGIYHRLLWRFCSTHNLQLHIGNAAHIKWSLGITRGKSDIIDSKRLCLYCCKQAEELKATPALNPVFMKLKDLMTSRSRLVAQLHSTKNYLKEIQCTEDKQLLLVLESLHKAAIEGLKKSILKIEEYITKMIKEDAAIYHNYELIKSVPGIGHLTAVYIICCTNNFASKISGKQLASYAGVVPFEHSSGISIKGKNRVHKMANKDLKKMLHLCALTAIKYYPEFSNYFNRKKAEGKNGMSALNAIRNKLVLRVVAVVNKQTPYVDYSVKVA
;
A
#
# COMPACT_ATOMS: atom_id res chain seq x y z
N PHE A 1 -13.86 -11.96 -23.29
CA PHE A 1 -12.59 -11.75 -24.00
C PHE A 1 -11.43 -12.15 -23.09
N ASP A 2 -10.46 -12.86 -23.64
CA ASP A 2 -9.26 -13.25 -22.88
C ASP A 2 -8.42 -12.03 -22.53
N ASN A 3 -7.83 -12.04 -21.34
CA ASN A 3 -6.93 -10.98 -20.90
C ASN A 3 -5.52 -11.14 -21.52
N THR A 4 -5.49 -11.08 -22.86
CA THR A 4 -4.31 -11.18 -23.72
C THR A 4 -4.32 -10.08 -24.77
N ALA A 5 -3.18 -9.84 -25.44
CA ALA A 5 -3.12 -8.89 -26.54
C ALA A 5 -4.12 -9.23 -27.68
N GLN A 6 -4.30 -10.53 -27.95
CA GLN A 6 -5.27 -11.00 -28.95
C GLN A 6 -6.72 -10.77 -28.50
N GLY A 7 -7.03 -11.09 -27.24
CA GLY A 7 -8.36 -10.83 -26.66
C GLY A 7 -8.73 -9.35 -26.68
N LEU A 8 -7.76 -8.45 -26.40
CA LEU A 8 -7.98 -7.01 -26.50
C LEU A 8 -8.21 -6.51 -27.93
N LYS A 9 -7.62 -7.15 -28.95
CA LYS A 9 -7.95 -6.85 -30.35
C LYS A 9 -9.40 -7.22 -30.68
N LEU A 10 -9.86 -8.38 -30.19
CA LEU A 10 -11.26 -8.80 -30.35
C LEU A 10 -12.20 -7.87 -29.56
N PHE A 11 -11.82 -7.49 -28.37
CA PHE A 11 -12.57 -6.51 -27.56
C PHE A 11 -12.70 -5.16 -28.26
N LYS A 12 -11.63 -4.67 -28.89
CA LYS A 12 -11.67 -3.45 -29.70
C LYS A 12 -12.68 -3.56 -30.85
N LYS A 13 -12.63 -4.66 -31.64
CA LYS A 13 -13.60 -4.91 -32.72
C LYS A 13 -15.03 -4.89 -32.19
N TRP A 14 -15.27 -5.54 -31.07
CA TRP A 14 -16.59 -5.59 -30.45
C TRP A 14 -17.04 -4.18 -30.01
N LEU A 15 -16.21 -3.40 -29.32
CA LEU A 15 -16.53 -2.02 -28.95
C LEU A 15 -16.90 -1.17 -30.17
N THR A 16 -16.14 -1.29 -31.28
CA THR A 16 -16.43 -0.59 -32.52
C THR A 16 -17.78 -1.01 -33.10
N ALA A 17 -18.11 -2.30 -33.09
CA ALA A 17 -19.40 -2.82 -33.54
C ALA A 17 -20.57 -2.35 -32.64
N GLN A 18 -20.31 -2.02 -31.39
CA GLN A 18 -21.28 -1.44 -30.44
C GLN A 18 -21.33 0.10 -30.52
N HIS A 19 -20.69 0.71 -31.52
CA HIS A 19 -20.63 2.17 -31.72
C HIS A 19 -20.06 2.95 -30.52
N VAL A 20 -19.16 2.30 -29.72
CA VAL A 20 -18.47 2.97 -28.61
C VAL A 20 -17.42 3.92 -29.15
N SER A 21 -17.48 5.18 -28.77
CA SER A 21 -16.49 6.19 -29.13
C SER A 21 -15.16 5.96 -28.42
N PHE A 22 -14.05 6.08 -29.17
CA PHE A 22 -12.69 5.98 -28.61
C PHE A 22 -12.16 7.39 -28.31
N ASP A 23 -12.71 7.99 -27.28
CA ASP A 23 -12.39 9.34 -26.82
C ASP A 23 -12.37 9.43 -25.29
N ASN A 24 -11.99 10.59 -24.76
CA ASN A 24 -11.93 10.85 -23.32
C ASN A 24 -13.31 10.94 -22.63
N ASN A 25 -14.42 10.84 -23.37
CA ASN A 25 -15.77 10.84 -22.80
C ASN A 25 -16.24 9.41 -22.49
N THR A 26 -15.56 8.39 -23.05
CA THR A 26 -15.86 6.99 -22.79
C THR A 26 -15.10 6.50 -21.57
N LEU A 27 -15.82 6.12 -20.51
CA LEU A 27 -15.28 5.57 -19.28
C LEU A 27 -15.55 4.07 -19.19
N LEU A 28 -14.48 3.27 -19.21
CA LEU A 28 -14.57 1.85 -18.86
C LEU A 28 -14.46 1.68 -17.35
N VAL A 29 -15.27 0.78 -16.80
CA VAL A 29 -15.25 0.52 -15.35
C VAL A 29 -14.93 -0.95 -15.11
N ILE A 30 -13.97 -1.20 -14.24
CA ILE A 30 -13.57 -2.56 -13.84
C ILE A 30 -13.40 -2.65 -12.34
N GLU A 31 -13.50 -3.87 -11.83
CA GLU A 31 -13.09 -4.19 -10.46
C GLU A 31 -11.57 -4.29 -10.36
N ASN A 32 -11.01 -3.90 -9.22
CA ASN A 32 -9.58 -4.03 -8.95
C ASN A 32 -9.19 -5.50 -8.72
N THR A 33 -8.64 -6.13 -9.73
CA THR A 33 -8.17 -7.53 -9.75
C THR A 33 -6.64 -7.65 -9.64
N GLY A 34 -5.99 -6.66 -9.06
CA GLY A 34 -4.53 -6.65 -8.87
C GLY A 34 -3.77 -6.40 -10.17
N ILE A 35 -2.90 -7.32 -10.58
CA ILE A 35 -2.08 -7.15 -11.78
C ILE A 35 -2.85 -7.35 -13.10
N TYR A 36 -3.99 -8.04 -13.04
CA TYR A 36 -4.73 -8.45 -14.23
C TYR A 36 -5.35 -7.30 -15.01
N HIS A 37 -5.65 -6.17 -14.35
CA HIS A 37 -6.19 -4.99 -15.04
C HIS A 37 -5.15 -4.20 -15.86
N ARG A 38 -3.85 -4.52 -15.77
CA ARG A 38 -2.78 -3.72 -16.39
C ARG A 38 -2.81 -3.73 -17.92
N LEU A 39 -3.16 -4.85 -18.53
CA LEU A 39 -3.29 -4.93 -19.97
C LEU A 39 -4.44 -4.06 -20.48
N LEU A 40 -5.60 -4.12 -19.83
CA LEU A 40 -6.74 -3.28 -20.15
C LEU A 40 -6.42 -1.79 -19.92
N TRP A 41 -5.70 -1.46 -18.87
CA TRP A 41 -5.29 -0.08 -18.62
C TRP A 41 -4.39 0.47 -19.73
N ARG A 42 -3.39 -0.33 -20.16
CA ARG A 42 -2.55 0.04 -21.31
C ARG A 42 -3.39 0.22 -22.58
N PHE A 43 -4.33 -0.69 -22.81
CA PHE A 43 -5.27 -0.59 -23.92
C PHE A 43 -6.06 0.72 -23.88
N CYS A 44 -6.63 1.08 -22.74
CA CYS A 44 -7.37 2.34 -22.57
C CYS A 44 -6.49 3.55 -22.85
N SER A 45 -5.28 3.61 -22.27
CA SER A 45 -4.33 4.70 -22.52
C SER A 45 -3.95 4.83 -24.01
N THR A 46 -3.76 3.70 -24.73
CA THR A 46 -3.40 3.71 -26.15
C THR A 46 -4.55 4.16 -27.06
N HIS A 47 -5.80 4.01 -26.61
CA HIS A 47 -6.98 4.30 -27.40
C HIS A 47 -7.78 5.52 -26.91
N ASN A 48 -7.18 6.37 -26.06
CA ASN A 48 -7.82 7.56 -25.48
C ASN A 48 -9.12 7.27 -24.70
N LEU A 49 -9.21 6.08 -24.10
CA LEU A 49 -10.32 5.69 -23.24
C LEU A 49 -9.97 5.97 -21.77
N GLN A 50 -10.93 6.44 -21.00
CA GLN A 50 -10.79 6.53 -19.56
C GLN A 50 -11.07 5.18 -18.90
N LEU A 51 -10.39 4.89 -17.77
CA LEU A 51 -10.59 3.69 -16.99
C LEU A 51 -10.81 4.02 -15.53
N HIS A 52 -11.93 3.56 -14.96
CA HIS A 52 -12.16 3.54 -13.51
C HIS A 52 -11.88 2.15 -12.96
N ILE A 53 -10.98 2.06 -11.98
CA ILE A 53 -10.66 0.81 -11.26
C ILE A 53 -11.31 0.89 -9.89
N GLY A 54 -12.48 0.27 -9.76
CA GLY A 54 -13.30 0.30 -8.55
C GLY A 54 -12.81 -0.69 -7.50
N ASN A 55 -12.95 -0.31 -6.22
CA ASN A 55 -12.68 -1.22 -5.11
C ASN A 55 -13.79 -2.26 -4.99
N ALA A 56 -13.45 -3.55 -4.97
CA ALA A 56 -14.36 -4.68 -4.89
C ALA A 56 -15.37 -4.57 -3.73
N ALA A 57 -14.91 -4.16 -2.55
CA ALA A 57 -15.78 -3.99 -1.39
C ALA A 57 -16.74 -2.80 -1.56
N HIS A 58 -16.30 -1.70 -2.17
CA HIS A 58 -17.15 -0.55 -2.45
C HIS A 58 -18.25 -0.91 -3.47
N ILE A 59 -17.87 -1.57 -4.58
CA ILE A 59 -18.81 -2.08 -5.58
C ILE A 59 -19.87 -2.99 -4.90
N LYS A 60 -19.42 -3.93 -4.08
CA LYS A 60 -20.31 -4.86 -3.37
C LYS A 60 -21.27 -4.13 -2.42
N TRP A 61 -20.79 -3.16 -1.65
CA TRP A 61 -21.64 -2.46 -0.66
C TRP A 61 -22.63 -1.48 -1.30
N SER A 62 -22.27 -0.88 -2.44
CA SER A 62 -23.17 0.02 -3.15
C SER A 62 -24.40 -0.67 -3.74
N LEU A 63 -24.35 -2.00 -3.90
CA LEU A 63 -25.43 -2.81 -4.47
C LEU A 63 -26.34 -3.44 -3.41
N GLY A 64 -26.02 -3.29 -2.12
CA GLY A 64 -26.78 -3.86 -1.01
C GLY A 64 -26.59 -5.37 -0.84
N ILE A 65 -27.59 -6.06 -0.32
CA ILE A 65 -27.52 -7.51 -0.06
C ILE A 65 -27.71 -8.26 -1.38
N THR A 66 -26.69 -8.98 -1.79
CA THR A 66 -26.71 -9.77 -3.03
C THR A 66 -26.44 -11.24 -2.75
N ARG A 67 -27.19 -12.14 -3.41
CA ARG A 67 -27.03 -13.60 -3.33
C ARG A 67 -26.47 -14.15 -4.64
N GLY A 68 -25.76 -15.26 -4.56
CA GLY A 68 -25.12 -15.93 -5.71
C GLY A 68 -23.79 -15.29 -6.14
N LYS A 69 -22.93 -16.07 -6.77
CA LYS A 69 -21.63 -15.65 -7.30
C LYS A 69 -21.37 -16.39 -8.61
N SER A 70 -21.22 -15.66 -9.69
CA SER A 70 -20.70 -16.13 -10.98
C SER A 70 -20.21 -14.91 -11.75
N ASP A 71 -19.33 -15.11 -12.72
CA ASP A 71 -18.79 -14.03 -13.55
C ASP A 71 -19.89 -13.26 -14.29
N ILE A 72 -20.96 -13.96 -14.71
CA ILE A 72 -22.14 -13.34 -15.36
C ILE A 72 -22.89 -12.44 -14.38
N ILE A 73 -23.10 -12.90 -13.16
CA ILE A 73 -23.77 -12.11 -12.12
C ILE A 73 -22.90 -10.90 -11.74
N ASP A 74 -21.60 -11.09 -11.59
CA ASP A 74 -20.67 -10.04 -11.18
C ASP A 74 -20.50 -8.97 -12.28
N SER A 75 -20.55 -9.36 -13.59
CA SER A 75 -20.57 -8.40 -14.69
C SER A 75 -21.84 -7.55 -14.72
N LYS A 76 -23.04 -8.17 -14.49
CA LYS A 76 -24.31 -7.44 -14.36
C LYS A 76 -24.29 -6.46 -13.16
N ARG A 77 -23.73 -6.89 -12.04
CA ARG A 77 -23.55 -6.04 -10.85
C ARG A 77 -22.66 -4.85 -11.13
N LEU A 78 -21.56 -5.08 -11.84
CA LEU A 78 -20.66 -4.00 -12.23
C LEU A 78 -21.37 -2.98 -13.14
N CYS A 79 -22.19 -3.44 -14.07
CA CYS A 79 -23.02 -2.58 -14.92
C CYS A 79 -24.01 -1.75 -14.07
N LEU A 80 -24.72 -2.38 -13.15
CA LEU A 80 -25.63 -1.68 -12.22
C LEU A 80 -24.92 -0.65 -11.33
N TYR A 81 -23.70 -0.98 -10.87
CA TYR A 81 -22.85 -0.04 -10.15
C TYR A 81 -22.52 1.18 -11.01
N CYS A 82 -22.11 0.97 -12.25
CA CYS A 82 -21.82 2.05 -13.19
C CYS A 82 -23.03 2.97 -13.40
N CYS A 83 -24.22 2.40 -13.64
CA CYS A 83 -25.42 3.20 -13.83
C CYS A 83 -25.80 4.02 -12.57
N LYS A 84 -25.69 3.43 -11.39
CA LYS A 84 -26.06 4.10 -10.13
C LYS A 84 -25.06 5.18 -9.70
N GLN A 85 -23.81 5.05 -10.08
CA GLN A 85 -22.73 5.93 -9.62
C GLN A 85 -22.15 6.77 -10.77
N ALA A 86 -22.83 6.85 -11.91
CA ALA A 86 -22.29 7.47 -13.14
C ALA A 86 -21.72 8.88 -12.91
N GLU A 87 -22.38 9.70 -12.11
CA GLU A 87 -21.97 11.07 -11.81
C GLU A 87 -20.77 11.16 -10.85
N GLU A 88 -20.56 10.13 -10.02
CA GLU A 88 -19.49 10.10 -9.01
C GLU A 88 -18.24 9.40 -9.52
N LEU A 89 -18.34 8.58 -10.57
CA LEU A 89 -17.23 7.82 -11.11
C LEU A 89 -16.21 8.74 -11.78
N LYS A 90 -14.98 8.64 -11.35
CA LYS A 90 -13.84 9.39 -11.93
C LYS A 90 -12.83 8.42 -12.50
N ALA A 91 -12.23 8.78 -13.62
CA ALA A 91 -11.12 8.03 -14.17
C ALA A 91 -10.01 7.84 -13.14
N THR A 92 -9.49 6.63 -13.05
CA THR A 92 -8.29 6.35 -12.27
C THR A 92 -7.10 7.01 -12.96
N PRO A 93 -6.32 7.86 -12.28
CA PRO A 93 -5.17 8.53 -12.89
C PRO A 93 -4.23 7.51 -13.52
N ALA A 94 -3.69 7.83 -14.70
CA ALA A 94 -2.70 6.99 -15.37
C ALA A 94 -1.52 6.71 -14.44
N LEU A 95 -1.17 5.43 -14.29
CA LEU A 95 0.00 5.05 -13.49
C LEU A 95 1.27 5.37 -14.27
N ASN A 96 2.16 6.08 -13.61
CA ASN A 96 3.52 6.18 -14.09
C ASN A 96 4.16 4.77 -14.09
N PRO A 97 4.73 4.31 -15.23
CA PRO A 97 5.37 3.00 -15.32
C PRO A 97 6.46 2.75 -14.27
N VAL A 98 7.14 3.80 -13.82
CA VAL A 98 8.15 3.74 -12.76
C VAL A 98 7.54 3.25 -11.45
N PHE A 99 6.39 3.79 -11.04
CA PHE A 99 5.72 3.35 -9.78
C PHE A 99 5.17 1.93 -9.89
N MET A 100 4.75 1.50 -11.08
CA MET A 100 4.37 0.09 -11.29
C MET A 100 5.56 -0.84 -11.07
N LYS A 101 6.72 -0.53 -11.67
CA LYS A 101 7.95 -1.31 -11.49
C LYS A 101 8.42 -1.33 -10.03
N LEU A 102 8.44 -0.17 -9.37
CA LEU A 102 8.80 -0.07 -7.96
C LEU A 102 7.86 -0.92 -7.08
N LYS A 103 6.56 -0.88 -7.35
CA LYS A 103 5.57 -1.67 -6.61
C LYS A 103 5.75 -3.18 -6.81
N ASP A 104 6.11 -3.61 -8.01
CA ASP A 104 6.42 -5.01 -8.32
C ASP A 104 7.71 -5.47 -7.62
N LEU A 105 8.75 -4.64 -7.62
CA LEU A 105 9.99 -4.92 -6.90
C LEU A 105 9.75 -5.02 -5.38
N MET A 106 8.97 -4.10 -4.81
CA MET A 106 8.59 -4.15 -3.38
C MET A 106 7.78 -5.42 -3.06
N THR A 107 6.86 -5.82 -3.94
CA THR A 107 6.08 -7.05 -3.77
C THR A 107 6.97 -8.28 -3.86
N SER A 108 7.86 -8.35 -4.85
CA SER A 108 8.85 -9.42 -5.00
C SER A 108 9.75 -9.54 -3.77
N ARG A 109 10.29 -8.40 -3.31
CA ARG A 109 11.07 -8.35 -2.06
C ARG A 109 10.31 -8.90 -0.87
N SER A 110 9.06 -8.48 -0.70
CA SER A 110 8.22 -8.94 0.42
C SER A 110 8.02 -10.46 0.40
N ARG A 111 7.83 -11.04 -0.78
CA ARG A 111 7.71 -12.50 -0.96
C ARG A 111 9.01 -13.22 -0.61
N LEU A 112 10.16 -12.74 -1.08
CA LEU A 112 11.47 -13.34 -0.76
C LEU A 112 11.78 -13.24 0.73
N VAL A 113 11.46 -12.12 1.37
CA VAL A 113 11.59 -11.97 2.83
C VAL A 113 10.69 -12.96 3.58
N ALA A 114 9.46 -13.16 3.14
CA ALA A 114 8.56 -14.14 3.75
C ALA A 114 9.09 -15.58 3.61
N GLN A 115 9.62 -15.95 2.44
CA GLN A 115 10.26 -17.26 2.22
C GLN A 115 11.49 -17.45 3.12
N LEU A 116 12.34 -16.43 3.21
CA LEU A 116 13.52 -16.46 4.10
C LEU A 116 13.12 -16.66 5.57
N HIS A 117 12.09 -15.95 6.03
CA HIS A 117 11.58 -16.10 7.39
C HIS A 117 10.96 -17.48 7.62
N SER A 118 10.18 -18.00 6.67
CA SER A 118 9.59 -19.33 6.76
C SER A 118 10.66 -20.41 6.91
N THR A 119 11.70 -20.38 6.06
CA THR A 119 12.81 -21.34 6.12
C THR A 119 13.56 -21.24 7.46
N LYS A 120 13.85 -20.02 7.92
CA LYS A 120 14.54 -19.84 9.20
C LYS A 120 13.70 -20.28 10.40
N ASN A 121 12.38 -20.05 10.37
CA ASN A 121 11.50 -20.49 11.45
C ASN A 121 11.42 -22.01 11.51
N TYR A 122 11.32 -22.68 10.35
CA TYR A 122 11.38 -24.14 10.28
C TYR A 122 12.65 -24.71 10.95
N LEU A 123 13.83 -24.16 10.64
CA LEU A 123 15.07 -24.60 11.28
C LEU A 123 15.08 -24.35 12.80
N LYS A 124 14.47 -23.26 13.27
CA LYS A 124 14.31 -23.03 14.71
C LYS A 124 13.34 -24.01 15.38
N GLU A 125 12.28 -24.41 14.68
CA GLU A 125 11.35 -25.43 15.19
C GLU A 125 12.05 -26.78 15.33
N ILE A 126 12.90 -27.16 14.38
CA ILE A 126 13.72 -28.40 14.47
C ILE A 126 14.69 -28.33 15.66
N GLN A 127 15.22 -27.17 16.04
CA GLN A 127 16.05 -27.04 17.25
C GLN A 127 15.34 -27.52 18.52
N CYS A 128 14.01 -27.45 18.57
CA CYS A 128 13.22 -27.90 19.72
C CYS A 128 13.10 -29.41 19.82
N THR A 129 13.51 -30.19 18.79
CA THR A 129 13.45 -31.67 18.79
C THR A 129 14.64 -32.29 19.48
N GLU A 130 15.66 -31.52 19.87
CA GLU A 130 16.93 -31.96 20.48
C GLU A 130 17.77 -32.89 19.61
N ASP A 131 17.35 -33.23 18.38
CA ASP A 131 18.10 -33.97 17.40
C ASP A 131 19.13 -33.09 16.71
N LYS A 132 20.32 -32.98 17.33
CA LYS A 132 21.40 -32.14 16.81
C LYS A 132 21.94 -32.62 15.47
N GLN A 133 21.90 -33.93 15.20
CA GLN A 133 22.42 -34.49 13.95
C GLN A 133 21.49 -34.14 12.77
N LEU A 134 20.20 -34.29 12.94
CA LEU A 134 19.19 -33.88 11.96
C LEU A 134 19.28 -32.37 11.69
N LEU A 135 19.44 -31.57 12.74
CA LEU A 135 19.54 -30.11 12.60
C LEU A 135 20.73 -29.70 11.72
N LEU A 136 21.94 -30.29 11.97
CA LEU A 136 23.14 -29.99 11.18
C LEU A 136 22.95 -30.35 9.69
N VAL A 137 22.32 -31.50 9.40
CA VAL A 137 22.00 -31.89 8.04
C VAL A 137 21.06 -30.90 7.37
N LEU A 138 19.97 -30.54 8.05
CA LEU A 138 18.98 -29.60 7.51
C LEU A 138 19.56 -28.17 7.33
N GLU A 139 20.36 -27.70 8.27
CA GLU A 139 21.04 -26.38 8.13
C GLU A 139 21.97 -26.38 6.90
N SER A 140 22.72 -27.45 6.68
CA SER A 140 23.59 -27.60 5.51
C SER A 140 22.78 -27.57 4.20
N LEU A 141 21.69 -28.33 4.13
CA LEU A 141 20.82 -28.42 2.96
C LEU A 141 20.13 -27.08 2.65
N HIS A 142 19.71 -26.32 3.66
CA HIS A 142 19.03 -25.03 3.48
C HIS A 142 19.98 -23.85 3.32
N LYS A 143 21.28 -23.99 3.60
CA LYS A 143 22.27 -22.90 3.58
C LYS A 143 22.29 -22.16 2.24
N ALA A 144 22.42 -22.89 1.13
CA ALA A 144 22.47 -22.28 -0.21
C ALA A 144 21.19 -21.53 -0.56
N ALA A 145 20.01 -22.07 -0.21
CA ALA A 145 18.73 -21.41 -0.42
C ALA A 145 18.60 -20.11 0.39
N ILE A 146 19.00 -20.13 1.66
CA ILE A 146 19.00 -18.95 2.54
C ILE A 146 19.93 -17.86 2.00
N GLU A 147 21.14 -18.21 1.56
CA GLU A 147 22.11 -17.28 0.98
C GLU A 147 21.61 -16.71 -0.35
N GLY A 148 21.03 -17.55 -1.22
CA GLY A 148 20.40 -17.12 -2.46
C GLY A 148 19.26 -16.13 -2.26
N LEU A 149 18.38 -16.39 -1.27
CA LEU A 149 17.28 -15.48 -0.91
C LEU A 149 17.83 -14.14 -0.40
N LYS A 150 18.83 -14.14 0.49
CA LYS A 150 19.47 -12.91 0.99
C LYS A 150 20.08 -12.09 -0.16
N LYS A 151 20.83 -12.75 -1.06
CA LYS A 151 21.43 -12.10 -2.23
C LYS A 151 20.40 -11.49 -3.16
N SER A 152 19.29 -12.19 -3.41
CA SER A 152 18.19 -11.70 -4.25
C SER A 152 17.49 -10.49 -3.62
N ILE A 153 17.28 -10.49 -2.30
CA ILE A 153 16.70 -9.37 -1.56
C ILE A 153 17.58 -8.13 -1.71
N LEU A 154 18.91 -8.26 -1.50
CA LEU A 154 19.85 -7.15 -1.66
C LEU A 154 19.85 -6.58 -3.08
N LYS A 155 19.87 -7.44 -4.11
CA LYS A 155 19.79 -7.00 -5.50
C LYS A 155 18.52 -6.21 -5.80
N ILE A 156 17.37 -6.63 -5.28
CA ILE A 156 16.12 -5.89 -5.45
C ILE A 156 16.21 -4.51 -4.78
N GLU A 157 16.80 -4.42 -3.59
CA GLU A 157 16.98 -3.14 -2.89
C GLU A 157 17.93 -2.19 -3.66
N GLU A 158 18.97 -2.72 -4.28
CA GLU A 158 19.86 -1.97 -5.17
C GLU A 158 19.10 -1.45 -6.40
N TYR A 159 18.29 -2.28 -7.07
CA TYR A 159 17.45 -1.85 -8.19
C TYR A 159 16.46 -0.76 -7.80
N ILE A 160 15.79 -0.91 -6.66
CA ILE A 160 14.87 0.11 -6.13
C ILE A 160 15.61 1.42 -5.93
N THR A 161 16.79 1.38 -5.29
CA THR A 161 17.61 2.57 -5.02
C THR A 161 18.06 3.25 -6.30
N LYS A 162 18.48 2.47 -7.30
CA LYS A 162 18.87 2.99 -8.62
C LYS A 162 17.72 3.72 -9.29
N MET A 163 16.54 3.07 -9.38
CA MET A 163 15.37 3.65 -10.01
C MET A 163 14.90 4.96 -9.36
N ILE A 164 15.03 5.07 -8.04
CA ILE A 164 14.67 6.29 -7.32
C ILE A 164 15.63 7.42 -7.67
N LYS A 165 16.93 7.13 -7.76
CA LYS A 165 17.97 8.13 -8.08
C LYS A 165 17.92 8.60 -9.53
N GLU A 166 17.37 7.81 -10.44
CA GLU A 166 17.25 8.15 -11.87
C GLU A 166 16.15 9.21 -12.14
N ASP A 167 15.21 9.39 -11.24
CA ASP A 167 14.13 10.39 -11.35
C ASP A 167 14.30 11.46 -10.26
N ALA A 168 14.69 12.67 -10.67
CA ALA A 168 14.98 13.77 -9.75
C ALA A 168 13.78 14.15 -8.86
N ALA A 169 12.55 14.11 -9.39
CA ALA A 169 11.35 14.45 -8.63
C ALA A 169 11.01 13.36 -7.59
N ILE A 170 11.20 12.10 -7.96
CA ILE A 170 11.03 10.97 -7.02
C ILE A 170 12.11 11.04 -5.95
N TYR A 171 13.37 11.26 -6.34
CA TYR A 171 14.49 11.32 -5.41
C TYR A 171 14.34 12.47 -4.41
N HIS A 172 13.92 13.63 -4.87
CA HIS A 172 13.69 14.78 -3.99
C HIS A 172 12.64 14.47 -2.91
N ASN A 173 11.45 13.98 -3.29
CA ASN A 173 10.42 13.60 -2.33
C ASN A 173 10.86 12.43 -1.44
N TYR A 174 11.64 11.49 -1.96
CA TYR A 174 12.21 10.40 -1.18
C TYR A 174 13.13 10.91 -0.05
N GLU A 175 14.02 11.86 -0.33
CA GLU A 175 14.89 12.45 0.70
C GLU A 175 14.07 13.26 1.73
N LEU A 176 13.05 14.01 1.29
CA LEU A 176 12.13 14.69 2.20
C LEU A 176 11.43 13.71 3.14
N ILE A 177 10.92 12.60 2.64
CA ILE A 177 10.22 11.60 3.45
C ILE A 177 11.18 10.93 4.41
N LYS A 178 12.39 10.61 3.99
CA LYS A 178 13.43 10.03 4.84
C LYS A 178 13.92 10.96 5.95
N SER A 179 13.80 12.26 5.78
CA SER A 179 14.15 13.20 6.83
C SER A 179 13.26 13.08 8.07
N VAL A 180 12.07 12.47 7.94
CA VAL A 180 11.15 12.27 9.08
C VAL A 180 11.70 11.17 10.01
N PRO A 181 11.87 11.45 11.31
CA PRO A 181 12.41 10.51 12.28
C PRO A 181 11.73 9.15 12.26
N GLY A 182 12.51 8.07 12.18
CA GLY A 182 12.02 6.70 12.16
C GLY A 182 11.55 6.18 10.80
N ILE A 183 11.46 7.03 9.76
CA ILE A 183 11.12 6.59 8.41
C ILE A 183 12.37 6.08 7.69
N GLY A 184 12.40 4.78 7.40
CA GLY A 184 13.48 4.14 6.66
C GLY A 184 13.23 4.12 5.14
N HIS A 185 14.29 3.70 4.40
CA HIS A 185 14.31 3.60 2.94
C HIS A 185 13.05 2.95 2.35
N LEU A 186 12.75 1.72 2.76
CA LEU A 186 11.63 0.95 2.20
C LEU A 186 10.26 1.59 2.47
N THR A 187 10.10 2.22 3.64
CA THR A 187 8.84 2.90 3.97
C THR A 187 8.67 4.15 3.13
N ALA A 188 9.75 4.92 2.90
CA ALA A 188 9.71 6.08 2.01
C ALA A 188 9.32 5.69 0.58
N VAL A 189 9.96 4.65 0.03
CA VAL A 189 9.61 4.10 -1.30
C VAL A 189 8.15 3.66 -1.36
N TYR A 190 7.69 2.94 -0.36
CA TYR A 190 6.31 2.43 -0.33
C TYR A 190 5.29 3.58 -0.29
N ILE A 191 5.55 4.63 0.47
CA ILE A 191 4.70 5.83 0.51
C ILE A 191 4.67 6.52 -0.85
N ILE A 192 5.82 6.69 -1.52
CA ILE A 192 5.91 7.23 -2.88
C ILE A 192 5.05 6.41 -3.86
N CYS A 193 5.16 5.09 -3.81
CA CYS A 193 4.36 4.20 -4.65
C CYS A 193 2.85 4.30 -4.36
N CYS A 194 2.47 4.40 -3.08
CA CYS A 194 1.05 4.51 -2.69
C CYS A 194 0.41 5.83 -3.06
N THR A 195 1.20 6.92 -3.07
CA THR A 195 0.72 8.28 -3.34
C THR A 195 0.96 8.73 -4.78
N ASN A 196 1.52 7.85 -5.62
CA ASN A 196 1.97 8.21 -6.98
C ASN A 196 2.86 9.46 -6.95
N ASN A 197 3.86 9.45 -6.06
CA ASN A 197 4.74 10.59 -5.76
C ASN A 197 3.98 11.87 -5.37
N PHE A 198 2.86 11.75 -4.68
CA PHE A 198 1.98 12.86 -4.30
C PHE A 198 1.42 13.66 -5.49
N ALA A 199 1.26 13.01 -6.64
CA ALA A 199 0.71 13.62 -7.85
C ALA A 199 -0.68 14.23 -7.65
N SER A 200 -1.53 13.60 -6.81
CA SER A 200 -2.74 14.22 -6.29
C SER A 200 -2.44 14.79 -4.90
N LYS A 201 -2.89 16.03 -4.64
CA LYS A 201 -2.71 16.67 -3.32
C LYS A 201 -3.46 15.89 -2.24
N ILE A 202 -2.82 14.84 -1.72
CA ILE A 202 -3.36 14.03 -0.63
C ILE A 202 -3.13 14.73 0.71
N SER A 203 -4.16 14.86 1.53
CA SER A 203 -4.02 15.38 2.89
C SER A 203 -3.44 14.33 3.83
N GLY A 204 -2.80 14.79 4.92
CA GLY A 204 -2.29 13.88 5.95
C GLY A 204 -3.39 13.01 6.57
N LYS A 205 -4.61 13.53 6.72
CA LYS A 205 -5.76 12.76 7.20
C LYS A 205 -6.17 11.64 6.24
N GLN A 206 -6.18 11.91 4.94
CA GLN A 206 -6.48 10.90 3.91
C GLN A 206 -5.43 9.79 3.88
N LEU A 207 -4.13 10.14 3.88
CA LEU A 207 -3.07 9.14 3.92
C LEU A 207 -3.09 8.33 5.21
N ALA A 208 -3.37 8.95 6.35
CA ALA A 208 -3.49 8.27 7.64
C ALA A 208 -4.72 7.33 7.69
N SER A 209 -5.83 7.72 7.08
CA SER A 209 -7.01 6.84 6.91
C SER A 209 -6.67 5.66 6.01
N TYR A 210 -6.03 5.90 4.86
CA TYR A 210 -5.57 4.85 3.95
C TYR A 210 -4.59 3.88 4.62
N ALA A 211 -3.66 4.39 5.44
CA ALA A 211 -2.73 3.58 6.22
C ALA A 211 -3.39 2.86 7.41
N GLY A 212 -4.65 3.17 7.72
CA GLY A 212 -5.36 2.57 8.84
C GLY A 212 -4.78 2.91 10.20
N VAL A 213 -4.35 4.15 10.38
CA VAL A 213 -3.82 4.64 11.66
C VAL A 213 -4.73 5.68 12.32
N VAL A 214 -5.81 6.07 11.67
CA VAL A 214 -6.87 6.92 12.24
C VAL A 214 -7.99 6.05 12.79
N PRO A 215 -8.32 6.14 14.08
CA PRO A 215 -9.52 5.52 14.61
C PRO A 215 -10.75 6.32 14.20
N PHE A 216 -11.82 5.63 13.81
CA PHE A 216 -13.14 6.22 13.55
C PHE A 216 -14.02 6.04 14.77
N GLU A 217 -14.81 7.04 15.09
CA GLU A 217 -15.81 6.96 16.14
C GLU A 217 -16.90 5.98 15.75
N HIS A 218 -17.37 5.24 16.74
CA HIS A 218 -18.49 4.31 16.61
C HIS A 218 -19.50 4.67 17.70
N SER A 219 -20.37 5.61 17.38
CA SER A 219 -21.45 6.02 18.27
C SER A 219 -22.78 5.97 17.52
N SER A 220 -23.85 5.57 18.19
CA SER A 220 -25.19 5.60 17.65
C SER A 220 -26.14 6.18 18.74
N GLY A 221 -26.72 7.34 18.44
CA GLY A 221 -27.55 8.07 19.40
C GLY A 221 -26.80 8.43 20.68
N ILE A 222 -27.56 8.60 21.78
CA ILE A 222 -27.02 9.00 23.09
C ILE A 222 -26.49 7.78 23.88
N SER A 223 -27.02 6.58 23.63
CA SER A 223 -26.83 5.39 24.45
C SER A 223 -25.66 4.49 24.01
N ILE A 224 -25.26 4.49 22.75
CA ILE A 224 -24.22 3.61 22.24
C ILE A 224 -22.93 4.36 21.99
N LYS A 225 -21.97 4.23 22.92
CA LYS A 225 -20.59 4.70 22.75
C LYS A 225 -19.67 3.50 22.57
N GLY A 226 -19.45 3.09 21.32
CA GLY A 226 -18.53 2.01 20.99
C GLY A 226 -17.06 2.44 21.08
N LYS A 227 -16.14 1.47 21.18
CA LYS A 227 -14.68 1.76 21.14
C LYS A 227 -14.30 2.21 19.72
N ASN A 228 -13.58 3.32 19.64
CA ASN A 228 -13.02 3.82 18.38
C ASN A 228 -12.12 2.75 17.74
N ARG A 229 -12.41 2.39 16.50
CA ARG A 229 -11.69 1.33 15.76
C ARG A 229 -11.18 1.85 14.41
N VAL A 230 -10.06 1.30 14.00
CA VAL A 230 -9.52 1.51 12.65
C VAL A 230 -10.32 0.72 11.64
N HIS A 231 -10.59 1.28 10.48
CA HIS A 231 -11.35 0.60 9.42
C HIS A 231 -10.58 -0.62 8.87
N LYS A 232 -11.31 -1.70 8.55
CA LYS A 232 -10.71 -2.97 8.08
C LYS A 232 -10.11 -2.87 6.66
N MET A 233 -10.58 -1.92 5.84
CA MET A 233 -10.11 -1.68 4.46
C MET A 233 -8.77 -0.93 4.36
N ALA A 234 -8.08 -0.72 5.47
CA ALA A 234 -6.80 -0.07 5.48
C ALA A 234 -5.70 -0.84 4.73
N ASN A 235 -4.72 -0.12 4.20
CA ASN A 235 -3.51 -0.72 3.65
C ASN A 235 -2.67 -1.35 4.76
N LYS A 236 -2.77 -2.68 4.87
CA LYS A 236 -2.12 -3.45 5.96
C LYS A 236 -0.60 -3.40 5.88
N ASP A 237 -0.03 -3.34 4.68
CA ASP A 237 1.43 -3.30 4.50
C ASP A 237 1.99 -1.95 4.93
N LEU A 238 1.38 -0.84 4.53
CA LEU A 238 1.76 0.48 5.01
C LEU A 238 1.62 0.59 6.53
N LYS A 239 0.53 0.06 7.09
CA LYS A 239 0.33 0.02 8.54
C LYS A 239 1.42 -0.75 9.28
N LYS A 240 1.85 -1.90 8.73
CA LYS A 240 2.94 -2.72 9.26
C LYS A 240 4.29 -1.98 9.19
N MET A 241 4.59 -1.34 8.07
CA MET A 241 5.81 -0.53 7.92
C MET A 241 5.83 0.65 8.91
N LEU A 242 4.74 1.39 9.02
CA LEU A 242 4.60 2.48 9.99
C LEU A 242 4.70 2.01 11.44
N HIS A 243 4.33 0.75 11.73
CA HIS A 243 4.54 0.17 13.05
C HIS A 243 6.01 0.04 13.39
N LEU A 244 6.81 -0.49 12.48
CA LEU A 244 8.26 -0.58 12.66
C LEU A 244 8.91 0.80 12.75
N CYS A 245 8.47 1.74 11.91
CA CYS A 245 8.93 3.13 11.98
C CYS A 245 8.63 3.79 13.33
N ALA A 246 7.43 3.56 13.89
CA ALA A 246 7.06 4.10 15.20
C ALA A 246 7.88 3.49 16.34
N LEU A 247 8.17 2.19 16.30
CA LEU A 247 9.07 1.54 17.27
C LEU A 247 10.48 2.11 17.18
N THR A 248 11.01 2.30 15.98
CA THR A 248 12.30 2.94 15.74
C THR A 248 12.31 4.38 16.27
N ALA A 249 11.24 5.15 15.99
CA ALA A 249 11.11 6.52 16.46
C ALA A 249 11.11 6.60 18.00
N ILE A 250 10.37 5.72 18.68
CA ILE A 250 10.35 5.67 20.15
C ILE A 250 11.74 5.32 20.70
N LYS A 251 12.46 4.42 20.05
CA LYS A 251 13.76 3.94 20.54
C LYS A 251 14.87 5.00 20.41
N TYR A 252 14.89 5.76 19.32
CA TYR A 252 16.03 6.60 18.96
C TYR A 252 15.78 8.11 19.03
N TYR A 253 14.52 8.55 19.20
CA TYR A 253 14.18 9.97 19.18
C TYR A 253 13.43 10.35 20.47
N PRO A 254 14.04 11.19 21.34
CA PRO A 254 13.48 11.56 22.65
C PRO A 254 12.06 12.13 22.59
N GLU A 255 11.74 12.93 21.57
CA GLU A 255 10.40 13.49 21.38
C GLU A 255 9.31 12.41 21.35
N PHE A 256 9.54 11.31 20.60
CA PHE A 256 8.58 10.21 20.50
C PHE A 256 8.57 9.32 21.73
N SER A 257 9.72 9.09 22.34
CA SER A 257 9.84 8.37 23.61
C SER A 257 9.06 9.09 24.72
N ASN A 258 9.28 10.39 24.90
CA ASN A 258 8.59 11.22 25.87
C ASN A 258 7.07 11.25 25.63
N TYR A 259 6.66 11.40 24.36
CA TYR A 259 5.25 11.35 24.01
C TYR A 259 4.62 9.97 24.34
N PHE A 260 5.30 8.88 24.03
CA PHE A 260 4.83 7.52 24.30
C PHE A 260 4.66 7.29 25.80
N ASN A 261 5.69 7.63 26.59
CA ASN A 261 5.69 7.45 28.04
C ASN A 261 4.61 8.31 28.72
N ARG A 262 4.46 9.57 28.30
CA ARG A 262 3.37 10.43 28.77
C ARG A 262 1.99 9.82 28.50
N LYS A 263 1.75 9.29 27.29
CA LYS A 263 0.47 8.67 26.95
C LYS A 263 0.18 7.40 27.74
N LYS A 264 1.22 6.64 28.10
CA LYS A 264 1.10 5.51 29.00
C LYS A 264 0.77 5.95 30.43
N ALA A 265 1.43 6.98 30.93
CA ALA A 265 1.16 7.56 32.25
C ALA A 265 -0.27 8.12 32.37
N GLU A 266 -0.83 8.67 31.24
CA GLU A 266 -2.24 9.06 31.14
C GLU A 266 -3.23 7.85 31.07
N GLY A 267 -2.77 6.62 31.33
CA GLY A 267 -3.59 5.40 31.33
C GLY A 267 -3.93 4.84 29.93
N LYS A 268 -3.36 5.34 28.84
CA LYS A 268 -3.60 4.79 27.50
C LYS A 268 -2.86 3.48 27.29
N ASN A 269 -3.55 2.52 26.65
CA ASN A 269 -2.92 1.27 26.23
C ASN A 269 -1.74 1.55 25.28
N GLY A 270 -0.63 0.81 25.44
CA GLY A 270 0.59 0.98 24.67
C GLY A 270 0.36 0.91 23.15
N MET A 271 -0.52 0.03 22.66
CA MET A 271 -0.86 -0.05 21.25
C MET A 271 -1.62 1.18 20.76
N SER A 272 -2.44 1.82 21.58
CA SER A 272 -3.10 3.09 21.26
C SER A 272 -2.09 4.24 21.18
N ALA A 273 -1.16 4.31 22.15
CA ALA A 273 -0.09 5.30 22.14
C ALA A 273 0.81 5.15 20.91
N LEU A 274 1.18 3.90 20.55
CA LEU A 274 1.96 3.59 19.36
C LEU A 274 1.20 3.95 18.06
N ASN A 275 -0.12 3.73 18.03
CA ASN A 275 -0.93 4.11 16.88
C ASN A 275 -1.01 5.63 16.70
N ALA A 276 -1.03 6.40 17.77
CA ALA A 276 -0.95 7.86 17.72
C ALA A 276 0.41 8.33 17.13
N ILE A 277 1.50 7.64 17.44
CA ILE A 277 2.82 7.93 16.84
C ILE A 277 2.81 7.61 15.34
N ARG A 278 2.26 6.47 14.92
CA ARG A 278 2.11 6.16 13.47
C ARG A 278 1.37 7.29 12.75
N ASN A 279 0.28 7.77 13.32
CA ASN A 279 -0.47 8.88 12.76
C ASN A 279 0.39 10.16 12.67
N LYS A 280 1.13 10.51 13.72
CA LYS A 280 2.06 11.65 13.71
C LYS A 280 3.11 11.52 12.61
N LEU A 281 3.70 10.34 12.41
CA LEU A 281 4.67 10.10 11.34
C LEU A 281 4.06 10.36 9.96
N VAL A 282 2.85 9.86 9.70
CA VAL A 282 2.14 10.11 8.43
C VAL A 282 1.89 11.59 8.19
N LEU A 283 1.42 12.32 9.24
CA LEU A 283 1.16 13.76 9.13
C LEU A 283 2.46 14.52 8.83
N ARG A 284 3.58 14.14 9.45
CA ARG A 284 4.90 14.75 9.19
C ARG A 284 5.41 14.47 7.78
N VAL A 285 5.25 13.24 7.29
CA VAL A 285 5.59 12.89 5.92
C VAL A 285 4.84 13.77 4.93
N VAL A 286 3.54 13.93 5.08
CA VAL A 286 2.76 14.81 4.18
C VAL A 286 3.17 16.27 4.34
N ALA A 287 3.49 16.72 5.56
CA ALA A 287 3.90 18.09 5.82
C ALA A 287 5.25 18.43 5.15
N VAL A 288 6.26 17.57 5.22
CA VAL A 288 7.57 17.81 4.58
C VAL A 288 7.46 17.83 3.06
N VAL A 289 6.65 16.94 2.47
CA VAL A 289 6.41 16.92 1.03
C VAL A 289 5.64 18.15 0.57
N ASN A 290 4.59 18.56 1.29
CA ASN A 290 3.81 19.75 0.92
C ASN A 290 4.60 21.05 1.07
N LYS A 291 5.47 21.14 2.08
CA LYS A 291 6.33 22.31 2.33
C LYS A 291 7.60 22.31 1.47
N GLN A 292 7.93 21.19 0.85
CA GLN A 292 9.18 20.98 0.10
C GLN A 292 10.43 21.33 0.93
N THR A 293 10.37 21.04 2.25
CA THR A 293 11.48 21.27 3.20
C THR A 293 11.68 20.04 4.07
N PRO A 294 12.93 19.63 4.35
CA PRO A 294 13.21 18.52 5.24
C PRO A 294 12.63 18.73 6.63
N TYR A 295 12.41 17.65 7.35
CA TYR A 295 11.97 17.69 8.74
C TYR A 295 13.05 18.37 9.61
N VAL A 296 12.63 19.34 10.41
CA VAL A 296 13.47 20.00 11.42
C VAL A 296 12.91 19.68 12.80
N ASP A 297 13.76 19.14 13.66
CA ASP A 297 13.39 18.92 15.07
C ASP A 297 13.56 20.22 15.85
N TYR A 298 12.45 20.88 16.13
CA TYR A 298 12.45 22.13 16.89
C TYR A 298 12.72 21.93 18.39
N SER A 299 12.67 20.70 18.90
CA SER A 299 12.96 20.42 20.32
C SER A 299 14.44 20.60 20.67
N VAL A 300 15.31 20.56 19.66
CA VAL A 300 16.77 20.77 19.82
C VAL A 300 17.16 22.25 19.77
N LYS A 301 16.25 23.15 19.40
CA LYS A 301 16.53 24.61 19.30
C LYS A 301 16.22 25.41 20.57
N VAL A 302 15.83 24.75 21.64
CA VAL A 302 15.50 25.40 22.93
C VAL A 302 16.42 24.83 24.03
N ALA A 303 17.71 24.80 23.76
CA ALA A 303 18.75 24.58 24.76
C ALA A 303 19.87 25.60 24.51
#